data_a42f7a6d7d177ec1333f4cbb1801c768
#
_entry.id   a42f7a6d7d177ec1333f4cbb1801c768
#
_cell.length_a   1.000
_cell.length_b   1.000
_cell.length_c   1.000
_cell.angle_alpha   90.00
_cell.angle_beta   90.00
_cell.angle_gamma   90.00
#
_symmetry.space_group_name_H-M   'P 1'
#
loop_
_entity.id
_entity.type
_entity.pdbx_description
1 polymer ?
#
loop_
_entity_poly.entity_id
_entity_poly.type
_entity_poly.pdbx_seq_one_letter_code
_entity_poly.pdbx_strand_id
1 'polypeptide(L)'
;MGLIKEKYEKTMQVEGEWNVGAYRYKAPEGYLDEFVRNFKDRKITGTLCRGCGRVYVPPREICARCFKEITEKVEVSQYGEVMAFLVSPPLEKGKVVIAGIDAVQAGFLKEGERXILAMVRFEGTSSSMILPLLNVKPEDVRLGMRVRAVWAEECKGALSDLLGVEPAFDVRFE
;
A
#
# COMPACT_ATOMS: atom_id res chain seq x y z
N MET A 1 -6.93 -9.86 32.98
CA MET A 1 -7.98 -8.99 32.43
C MET A 1 -8.34 -7.81 33.35
N GLY A 2 -8.06 -7.87 34.64
CA GLY A 2 -8.33 -6.80 35.60
C GLY A 2 -7.50 -5.53 35.42
N LEU A 3 -6.22 -5.65 35.10
CA LEU A 3 -5.29 -4.51 34.98
C LEU A 3 -5.62 -3.55 33.84
N ILE A 4 -6.20 -4.06 32.76
CA ILE A 4 -6.58 -3.22 31.62
C ILE A 4 -7.84 -2.39 31.96
N LYS A 5 -8.74 -2.96 32.74
CA LYS A 5 -9.98 -2.33 33.14
C LYS A 5 -9.73 -1.12 34.07
N GLU A 6 -8.83 -1.25 35.03
CA GLU A 6 -8.46 -0.16 35.93
C GLU A 6 -7.81 1.02 35.22
N LYS A 7 -6.93 0.74 34.27
CA LYS A 7 -6.20 1.77 33.52
C LYS A 7 -7.12 2.68 32.69
N TYR A 8 -8.24 2.14 32.21
CA TYR A 8 -9.14 2.87 31.32
C TYR A 8 -10.49 3.21 31.96
N GLU A 9 -10.57 3.18 33.29
CA GLU A 9 -11.79 3.44 34.03
C GLU A 9 -12.41 4.84 33.76
N LYS A 10 -11.58 5.79 33.36
CA LYS A 10 -12.00 7.15 33.05
C LYS A 10 -12.20 7.45 31.57
N THR A 11 -12.05 6.44 30.72
CA THR A 11 -12.22 6.64 29.27
C THR A 11 -13.67 6.40 28.88
N MET A 12 -14.19 7.26 28.02
CA MET A 12 -15.50 7.08 27.42
C MET A 12 -15.40 6.04 26.31
N GLN A 13 -16.23 5.01 26.39
CA GLN A 13 -16.37 4.07 25.31
C GLN A 13 -17.53 4.50 24.42
N VAL A 14 -17.28 4.66 23.14
CA VAL A 14 -18.29 4.98 22.14
C VAL A 14 -18.48 3.77 21.24
N GLU A 15 -19.69 3.27 21.17
CA GLU A 15 -20.05 2.17 20.29
C GLU A 15 -20.90 2.70 19.13
N GLY A 16 -20.65 2.22 17.92
CA GLY A 16 -21.41 2.63 16.76
C GLY A 16 -20.79 2.11 15.48
N GLU A 17 -21.53 2.25 14.40
CA GLU A 17 -21.03 1.94 13.07
C GLU A 17 -20.31 3.15 12.48
N TRP A 18 -19.07 2.94 12.06
CA TRP A 18 -18.27 3.99 11.43
C TRP A 18 -18.24 3.73 9.92
N ASN A 19 -19.09 4.43 9.21
CA ASN A 19 -19.10 4.38 7.74
C ASN A 19 -18.06 5.36 7.21
N VAL A 20 -16.84 4.88 7.05
CA VAL A 20 -15.75 5.66 6.48
C VAL A 20 -15.67 5.34 4.97
N GLY A 21 -16.40 6.12 4.18
CA GLY A 21 -16.48 5.91 2.74
C GLY A 21 -15.34 6.52 1.97
N ALA A 22 -15.00 7.76 2.26
CA ALA A 22 -13.95 8.48 1.53
C ALA A 22 -13.38 9.62 2.34
N TYR A 23 -12.08 9.88 2.14
CA TYR A 23 -11.41 11.05 2.70
C TYR A 23 -10.93 11.96 1.58
N ARG A 24 -11.12 13.25 1.78
CA ARG A 24 -10.46 14.25 0.96
C ARG A 24 -9.29 14.81 1.78
N TYR A 25 -8.09 14.49 1.37
CA TYR A 25 -6.87 14.79 2.10
C TYR A 25 -6.04 15.82 1.33
N LYS A 26 -5.59 16.85 2.04
CA LYS A 26 -4.65 17.83 1.48
C LYS A 26 -3.25 17.50 1.99
N ALA A 27 -2.39 17.05 1.11
CA ALA A 27 -0.99 16.80 1.41
C ALA A 27 -0.15 18.02 1.04
N PRO A 28 1.02 18.22 1.66
CA PRO A 28 1.96 19.24 1.20
C PRO A 28 2.36 18.99 -0.25
N GLU A 29 2.51 20.07 -1.02
CA GLU A 29 2.96 19.99 -2.41
C GLU A 29 4.37 19.41 -2.51
N GLY A 30 4.64 18.75 -3.61
CA GLY A 30 5.97 18.22 -3.89
C GLY A 30 6.25 16.84 -3.30
N TYR A 31 5.29 16.19 -2.67
CA TYR A 31 5.46 14.85 -2.10
C TYR A 31 4.53 13.84 -2.76
N LEU A 32 3.31 13.72 -2.27
CA LEU A 32 2.37 12.71 -2.77
C LEU A 32 1.91 13.03 -4.21
N ASP A 33 1.75 14.28 -4.53
CA ASP A 33 1.38 14.74 -5.87
C ASP A 33 2.45 14.38 -6.90
N GLU A 34 3.73 14.65 -6.58
CA GLU A 34 4.85 14.26 -7.46
C GLU A 34 5.00 12.74 -7.56
N PHE A 35 4.87 12.05 -6.44
CA PHE A 35 4.90 10.60 -6.39
C PHE A 35 3.92 10.00 -7.41
N VAL A 36 2.68 10.49 -7.38
CA VAL A 36 1.62 10.02 -8.29
C VAL A 36 1.90 10.43 -9.73
N ARG A 37 2.35 11.69 -9.95
CA ARG A 37 2.70 12.15 -11.31
C ARG A 37 3.80 11.30 -11.95
N ASN A 38 4.77 10.85 -11.17
CA ASN A 38 5.89 10.03 -11.66
C ASN A 38 5.43 8.65 -12.14
N PHE A 39 4.24 8.21 -11.77
CA PHE A 39 3.65 6.97 -12.28
C PHE A 39 3.43 7.02 -13.80
N LYS A 40 3.28 8.22 -14.38
CA LYS A 40 3.22 8.40 -15.83
C LYS A 40 4.43 7.79 -16.53
N ASP A 41 5.59 7.88 -15.88
CA ASP A 41 6.85 7.34 -16.41
C ASP A 41 7.21 6.00 -15.78
N ARG A 42 6.26 5.37 -15.10
CA ARG A 42 6.41 4.09 -14.37
C ARG A 42 7.54 4.15 -13.34
N LYS A 43 7.66 5.28 -12.64
CA LYS A 43 8.69 5.48 -11.61
C LYS A 43 8.08 5.52 -10.23
N ILE A 44 8.69 4.76 -9.33
CA ILE A 44 8.38 4.81 -7.90
C ILE A 44 9.43 5.74 -7.27
N THR A 45 8.98 6.81 -6.61
CA THR A 45 9.89 7.76 -5.97
C THR A 45 9.63 7.77 -4.46
N GLY A 46 10.66 8.02 -3.71
CA GLY A 46 10.59 8.14 -2.26
C GLY A 46 11.31 9.38 -1.78
N THR A 47 11.38 9.53 -0.46
CA THR A 47 12.16 10.61 0.17
C THR A 47 13.25 10.02 1.05
N LEU A 48 14.49 10.55 0.92
CA LEU A 48 15.67 10.12 1.66
C LEU A 48 15.97 11.09 2.81
N CYS A 49 15.94 10.57 4.02
CA CYS A 49 16.34 11.35 5.21
C CYS A 49 17.87 11.36 5.35
N ARG A 50 18.51 12.49 5.11
CA ARG A 50 19.95 12.64 5.30
C ARG A 50 20.41 12.48 6.75
N GLY A 51 19.48 12.64 7.71
CA GLY A 51 19.82 12.51 9.13
C GLY A 51 20.04 11.09 9.59
N CYS A 52 19.36 10.10 8.96
CA CYS A 52 19.43 8.71 9.39
C CYS A 52 19.47 7.69 8.25
N GLY A 53 19.55 8.14 7.00
CA GLY A 53 19.65 7.28 5.82
C GLY A 53 18.38 6.55 5.41
N ARG A 54 17.25 6.77 6.09
CA ARG A 54 15.99 6.07 5.76
C ARG A 54 15.36 6.62 4.49
N VAL A 55 14.88 5.70 3.67
CA VAL A 55 14.10 6.03 2.46
C VAL A 55 12.64 5.63 2.70
N TYR A 56 11.73 6.57 2.45
CA TYR A 56 10.30 6.37 2.67
C TYR A 56 9.53 6.33 1.35
N VAL A 57 8.73 5.30 1.17
CA VAL A 57 7.75 5.17 0.08
C VAL A 57 6.42 4.74 0.70
N PRO A 58 5.33 5.47 0.49
CA PRO A 58 5.22 6.77 -0.19
C PRO A 58 6.09 7.85 0.47
N PRO A 59 6.44 8.91 -0.28
CA PRO A 59 7.30 9.96 0.24
C PRO A 59 6.68 10.69 1.43
N ARG A 60 7.52 11.12 2.36
CA ARG A 60 7.14 11.84 3.59
C ARG A 60 7.95 13.13 3.72
N GLU A 61 7.30 14.14 4.24
CA GLU A 61 7.91 15.42 4.56
C GLU A 61 8.80 15.34 5.81
N ILE A 62 8.38 14.54 6.80
CA ILE A 62 9.06 14.43 8.10
C ILE A 62 9.50 12.98 8.32
N CYS A 63 10.74 12.82 8.76
CA CYS A 63 11.29 11.51 9.09
C CYS A 63 10.61 10.91 10.33
N ALA A 64 10.11 9.69 10.22
CA ALA A 64 9.43 9.01 11.34
C ALA A 64 10.39 8.58 12.45
N ARG A 65 11.72 8.64 12.22
CA ARG A 65 12.73 8.22 13.21
C ARG A 65 13.39 9.39 13.93
N CYS A 66 13.85 10.39 13.18
CA CYS A 66 14.63 11.49 13.77
C CYS A 66 13.90 12.84 13.69
N PHE A 67 12.68 12.85 13.18
CA PHE A 67 11.78 14.00 13.10
C PHE A 67 12.32 15.18 12.31
N LYS A 68 13.37 14.97 11.51
CA LYS A 68 13.94 15.99 10.61
C LYS A 68 13.08 16.07 9.34
N GLU A 69 13.01 17.27 8.80
CA GLU A 69 12.42 17.51 7.48
C GLU A 69 13.20 16.75 6.41
N ILE A 70 12.49 16.23 5.42
CA ILE A 70 13.08 15.49 4.29
C ILE A 70 12.70 16.21 3.00
N THR A 71 13.68 16.74 2.32
CA THR A 71 13.49 17.43 1.04
C THR A 71 14.06 16.63 -0.14
N GLU A 72 14.95 15.67 0.14
CA GLU A 72 15.60 14.89 -0.90
C GLU A 72 14.71 13.77 -1.42
N LYS A 73 14.57 13.71 -2.73
CA LYS A 73 13.79 12.70 -3.44
C LYS A 73 14.72 11.74 -4.14
N VAL A 74 14.33 10.46 -4.16
CA VAL A 74 15.12 9.40 -4.78
C VAL A 74 14.20 8.48 -5.58
N GLU A 75 14.67 7.98 -6.69
CA GLU A 75 14.00 6.91 -7.42
C GLU A 75 14.25 5.60 -6.70
N VAL A 76 13.23 4.75 -6.63
CA VAL A 76 13.24 3.50 -5.88
C VAL A 76 13.07 2.34 -6.84
N SER A 77 13.69 1.22 -6.52
CA SER A 77 13.54 -0.04 -7.28
C SER A 77 12.06 -0.40 -7.47
N GLN A 78 11.74 -1.00 -8.60
CA GLN A 78 10.42 -1.56 -8.87
C GLN A 78 10.28 -2.98 -8.30
N TYR A 79 11.35 -3.53 -7.71
CA TYR A 79 11.37 -4.83 -7.06
C TYR A 79 11.27 -4.64 -5.55
N GLY A 80 10.68 -5.62 -4.88
CA GLY A 80 10.53 -5.60 -3.43
C GLY A 80 10.23 -6.98 -2.88
N GLU A 81 9.90 -7.02 -1.61
CA GLU A 81 9.54 -8.26 -0.93
C GLU A 81 8.23 -8.11 -0.14
N VAL A 82 7.51 -9.20 -0.01
CA VAL A 82 6.26 -9.28 0.77
C VAL A 82 6.62 -9.37 2.25
N MET A 83 6.27 -8.32 3.02
CA MET A 83 6.52 -8.23 4.46
C MET A 83 5.36 -8.81 5.28
N ALA A 84 4.15 -8.70 4.76
CA ALA A 84 2.92 -9.24 5.33
C ALA A 84 1.90 -9.34 4.22
N PHE A 85 0.88 -10.18 4.39
CA PHE A 85 -0.20 -10.26 3.41
C PHE A 85 -1.50 -10.67 4.08
N LEU A 86 -2.58 -10.37 3.40
CA LEU A 86 -3.95 -10.73 3.76
C LEU A 86 -4.61 -11.34 2.53
N VAL A 87 -5.21 -12.50 2.71
CA VAL A 87 -6.07 -13.10 1.70
C VAL A 87 -7.51 -12.88 2.14
N SER A 88 -8.31 -12.23 1.31
CA SER A 88 -9.72 -11.99 1.62
C SER A 88 -10.50 -13.31 1.63
N PRO A 89 -11.63 -13.38 2.32
CA PRO A 89 -12.61 -14.41 2.01
C PRO A 89 -13.07 -14.25 0.55
N PRO A 90 -13.76 -15.22 -0.04
CA PRO A 90 -14.37 -15.03 -1.34
C PRO A 90 -15.25 -13.77 -1.35
N LEU A 91 -15.12 -12.97 -2.39
CA LEU A 91 -15.85 -11.70 -2.50
C LEU A 91 -17.33 -11.98 -2.78
N GLU A 92 -18.20 -11.34 -2.02
CA GLU A 92 -19.65 -11.51 -2.12
C GLU A 92 -20.32 -10.13 -2.38
N LYS A 93 -21.42 -10.15 -3.11
CA LYS A 93 -22.27 -8.97 -3.28
C LYS A 93 -22.76 -8.48 -1.91
N GLY A 94 -22.78 -7.19 -1.71
CA GLY A 94 -23.20 -6.56 -0.47
C GLY A 94 -22.15 -6.55 0.63
N LYS A 95 -21.00 -7.21 0.42
CA LYS A 95 -19.93 -7.32 1.43
C LYS A 95 -18.74 -6.42 1.18
N VAL A 96 -18.55 -5.96 -0.06
CA VAL A 96 -17.39 -5.14 -0.43
C VAL A 96 -17.87 -3.76 -0.89
N VAL A 97 -18.16 -2.91 0.07
CA VAL A 97 -18.66 -1.56 -0.20
C VAL A 97 -17.49 -0.55 -0.09
N ILE A 98 -17.18 0.10 -1.21
CA ILE A 98 -16.12 1.11 -1.30
C ILE A 98 -16.76 2.43 -1.70
N ALA A 99 -16.63 3.43 -0.85
CA ALA A 99 -17.23 4.76 -1.05
C ALA A 99 -18.75 4.70 -1.35
N GLY A 100 -19.46 3.80 -0.68
CA GLY A 100 -20.91 3.65 -0.85
C GLY A 100 -21.33 2.82 -2.05
N ILE A 101 -20.37 2.29 -2.83
CA ILE A 101 -20.64 1.48 -4.01
C ILE A 101 -20.20 0.05 -3.74
N ASP A 102 -21.10 -0.91 -3.94
CA ASP A 102 -20.74 -2.33 -3.89
C ASP A 102 -19.85 -2.66 -5.09
N ALA A 103 -18.58 -2.94 -4.82
CA ALA A 103 -17.57 -3.14 -5.86
C ALA A 103 -17.82 -4.40 -6.70
N VAL A 104 -18.43 -5.43 -6.10
CA VAL A 104 -18.80 -6.66 -6.82
C VAL A 104 -20.02 -6.40 -7.70
N GLN A 105 -21.06 -5.79 -7.15
CA GLN A 105 -22.28 -5.48 -7.90
C GLN A 105 -22.00 -4.50 -9.05
N ALA A 106 -21.09 -3.55 -8.84
CA ALA A 106 -20.68 -2.58 -9.86
C ALA A 106 -19.72 -3.17 -10.91
N GLY A 107 -19.28 -4.41 -10.73
CA GLY A 107 -18.41 -5.08 -11.69
C GLY A 107 -16.92 -4.70 -11.59
N PHE A 108 -16.52 -4.00 -10.53
CA PHE A 108 -15.11 -3.67 -10.31
C PHE A 108 -14.30 -4.86 -9.80
N LEU A 109 -14.99 -5.76 -9.11
CA LEU A 109 -14.41 -6.99 -8.56
C LEU A 109 -15.32 -8.16 -8.93
N LYS A 110 -14.75 -9.33 -9.11
CA LYS A 110 -15.53 -10.53 -9.48
C LYS A 110 -15.99 -11.29 -8.24
N GLU A 111 -17.24 -11.71 -8.27
CA GLU A 111 -17.82 -12.54 -7.22
C GLU A 111 -17.07 -13.87 -7.11
N GLY A 112 -16.79 -14.30 -5.90
CA GLY A 112 -16.07 -15.55 -5.64
C GLY A 112 -14.54 -15.43 -5.68
N GLU A 113 -13.98 -14.37 -6.25
CA GLU A 113 -12.53 -14.15 -6.24
C GLU A 113 -12.03 -13.79 -4.84
N ARG A 114 -10.75 -13.94 -4.68
CA ARG A 114 -10.07 -13.51 -3.45
C ARG A 114 -9.00 -12.49 -3.76
N UNK A 115 -8.78 -11.25 -3.30
CA UNK A 115 -7.96 -10.40 -3.42
C UNK A 115 -6.98 -10.65 -2.54
N ILE A 116 -5.93 -10.55 -2.83
CA ILE A 116 -4.73 -10.63 -1.97
C ILE A 116 -4.16 -9.23 -1.85
N LEU A 117 -3.99 -8.76 -0.63
CA LEU A 117 -3.29 -7.50 -0.35
C LEU A 117 -1.97 -7.81 0.34
N ALA A 118 -0.89 -7.25 -0.15
CA ALA A 118 0.44 -7.44 0.39
C ALA A 118 1.02 -6.12 0.89
N MET A 119 1.67 -6.15 2.04
CA MET A 119 2.53 -5.07 2.52
C MET A 119 3.89 -5.30 1.87
N VAL A 120 4.27 -4.45 0.93
CA VAL A 120 5.46 -4.60 0.10
C VAL A 120 6.52 -3.57 0.51
N ARG A 121 7.72 -4.04 0.78
CA ARG A 121 8.88 -3.19 0.99
C ARG A 121 9.73 -3.23 -0.28
N PHE A 122 9.79 -2.12 -0.99
CA PHE A 122 10.62 -2.00 -2.18
C PHE A 122 12.11 -1.99 -1.79
N GLU A 123 12.97 -2.50 -2.67
CA GLU A 123 14.41 -2.56 -2.42
C GLU A 123 14.98 -1.16 -2.16
N GLY A 124 15.81 -1.07 -1.14
CA GLY A 124 16.43 0.19 -0.73
C GLY A 124 15.54 1.07 0.16
N THR A 125 14.31 0.62 0.49
CA THR A 125 13.40 1.43 1.32
C THR A 125 13.33 0.97 2.77
N SER A 126 12.93 1.90 3.64
CA SER A 126 12.74 1.66 5.08
C SER A 126 11.26 1.62 5.48
N SER A 127 10.38 1.72 4.51
CA SER A 127 8.92 1.68 4.72
C SER A 127 8.28 0.72 3.72
N SER A 128 7.01 0.45 3.91
CA SER A 128 6.26 -0.47 3.05
C SER A 128 4.97 0.19 2.56
N MET A 129 4.46 -0.29 1.43
CA MET A 129 3.17 0.08 0.87
C MET A 129 2.25 -1.14 0.88
N ILE A 130 0.95 -0.90 1.04
CA ILE A 130 -0.06 -1.95 0.84
C ILE A 130 -0.49 -1.88 -0.63
N LEU A 131 -0.34 -3.01 -1.33
CA LEU A 131 -0.64 -3.12 -2.76
C LEU A 131 -1.36 -4.44 -3.04
N PRO A 132 -2.21 -4.48 -4.06
CA PRO A 132 -2.73 -5.76 -4.56
C PRO A 132 -1.58 -6.67 -4.99
N LEU A 133 -1.66 -7.94 -4.63
CA LEU A 133 -0.71 -8.96 -5.12
C LEU A 133 -1.43 -9.76 -6.20
N LEU A 134 -0.91 -9.67 -7.41
CA LEU A 134 -1.54 -10.15 -8.64
C LEU A 134 -0.83 -11.41 -9.14
N ASN A 135 -1.50 -12.13 -10.01
CA ASN A 135 -0.90 -13.25 -10.77
C ASN A 135 -0.28 -14.34 -9.89
N VAL A 136 -0.88 -14.60 -8.72
CA VAL A 136 -0.45 -15.65 -7.81
C VAL A 136 -1.67 -16.24 -7.10
N LYS A 137 -1.65 -17.52 -6.82
CA LYS A 137 -2.71 -18.18 -6.05
C LYS A 137 -2.51 -17.94 -4.56
N PRO A 138 -3.60 -17.82 -3.78
CA PRO A 138 -3.47 -17.60 -2.33
C PRO A 138 -2.57 -18.60 -1.60
N GLU A 139 -2.59 -19.86 -2.00
CA GLU A 139 -1.78 -20.92 -1.39
C GLU A 139 -0.28 -20.82 -1.68
N ASP A 140 0.09 -20.05 -2.69
CA ASP A 140 1.50 -19.89 -3.10
C ASP A 140 2.16 -18.65 -2.48
N VAL A 141 1.37 -17.79 -1.82
CA VAL A 141 1.89 -16.54 -1.23
C VAL A 141 2.71 -16.84 0.03
N ARG A 142 3.87 -16.20 0.16
CA ARG A 142 4.76 -16.37 1.32
C ARG A 142 5.40 -15.05 1.72
N LEU A 143 5.74 -14.94 3.00
CA LEU A 143 6.57 -13.85 3.50
C LEU A 143 7.96 -13.93 2.84
N GLY A 144 8.52 -12.79 2.51
CA GLY A 144 9.80 -12.70 1.82
C GLY A 144 9.73 -12.99 0.32
N MET A 145 8.53 -13.28 -0.22
CA MET A 145 8.37 -13.48 -1.66
C MET A 145 8.83 -12.23 -2.41
N ARG A 146 9.73 -12.41 -3.37
CA ARG A 146 10.19 -11.32 -4.22
C ARG A 146 9.10 -10.97 -5.23
N VAL A 147 8.84 -9.67 -5.36
CA VAL A 147 7.79 -9.15 -6.24
C VAL A 147 8.30 -7.98 -7.06
N ARG A 148 7.58 -7.68 -8.14
CA ARG A 148 7.84 -6.50 -8.97
C ARG A 148 6.55 -5.71 -9.18
N ALA A 149 6.68 -4.42 -9.41
CA ALA A 149 5.56 -3.53 -9.70
C ALA A 149 4.88 -3.91 -11.01
N VAL A 150 3.55 -3.84 -11.02
CA VAL A 150 2.72 -4.07 -12.21
C VAL A 150 2.03 -2.75 -12.54
N TRP A 151 2.24 -2.30 -13.76
CA TRP A 151 1.74 -1.02 -14.24
C TRP A 151 0.59 -1.19 -15.24
N ALA A 152 -0.28 -0.20 -15.28
CA ALA A 152 -1.30 -0.10 -16.31
C ALA A 152 -0.63 0.01 -17.70
N GLU A 153 -1.33 -0.47 -18.72
CA GLU A 153 -0.83 -0.40 -20.10
C GLU A 153 -0.56 1.05 -20.51
N GLU A 154 -1.50 1.95 -20.18
CA GLU A 154 -1.35 3.38 -20.38
C GLU A 154 -1.33 4.07 -19.03
N CYS A 155 -0.19 4.70 -18.68
CA CYS A 155 -0.01 5.43 -17.43
C CYS A 155 -0.25 6.92 -17.66
N LYS A 156 -1.02 7.55 -16.77
CA LYS A 156 -1.50 8.95 -16.90
C LYS A 156 -1.03 9.84 -15.75
N GLY A 157 -0.30 9.29 -14.78
CA GLY A 157 0.08 9.99 -13.55
C GLY A 157 -1.04 9.95 -12.52
N ALA A 158 -1.70 8.80 -12.40
CA ALA A 158 -2.80 8.57 -11.46
C ALA A 158 -2.47 7.37 -10.54
N LEU A 159 -3.10 7.32 -9.38
CA LEU A 159 -2.92 6.19 -8.44
C LEU A 159 -3.26 4.85 -9.08
N SER A 160 -4.23 4.84 -9.99
CA SER A 160 -4.66 3.66 -10.74
C SER A 160 -3.61 3.11 -11.71
N ASP A 161 -2.53 3.87 -11.97
CA ASP A 161 -1.47 3.41 -12.89
C ASP A 161 -0.64 2.27 -12.27
N LEU A 162 -0.44 2.29 -10.96
CA LEU A 162 0.22 1.19 -10.24
C LEU A 162 -0.85 0.19 -9.83
N LEU A 163 -1.01 -0.86 -10.62
CA LEU A 163 -2.06 -1.88 -10.42
C LEU A 163 -1.80 -2.73 -9.19
N GLY A 164 -0.53 -2.92 -8.83
CA GLY A 164 -0.14 -3.76 -7.71
C GLY A 164 1.26 -4.30 -7.91
N VAL A 165 1.50 -5.48 -7.36
CA VAL A 165 2.76 -6.22 -7.56
C VAL A 165 2.45 -7.66 -7.97
N GLU A 166 3.42 -8.32 -8.59
CA GLU A 166 3.33 -9.74 -8.93
C GLU A 166 4.64 -10.46 -8.57
N PRO A 167 4.63 -11.79 -8.43
CA PRO A 167 5.87 -12.53 -8.16
C PRO A 167 6.93 -12.24 -9.21
N ALA A 168 8.14 -11.89 -8.74
CA ALA A 168 9.30 -11.73 -9.60
C ALA A 168 10.09 -13.04 -9.55
N PHE A 169 9.91 -13.86 -10.56
CA PHE A 169 10.71 -15.09 -10.69
C PHE A 169 12.11 -14.69 -11.11
N ASP A 170 13.11 -15.14 -10.36
CA ASP A 170 14.49 -14.96 -10.78
C ASP A 170 14.71 -15.74 -12.07
N VAL A 171 14.90 -15.01 -13.15
CA VAL A 171 15.46 -15.61 -14.36
C VAL A 171 16.92 -15.87 -14.01
N ARG A 172 17.20 -17.09 -13.57
CA ARG A 172 18.60 -17.52 -13.45
C ARG A 172 19.12 -17.61 -14.88
N PHE A 173 19.95 -16.65 -15.24
CA PHE A 173 20.74 -16.81 -16.44
C PHE A 173 21.77 -17.89 -16.12
N GLU A 174 21.60 -19.08 -16.68
CA GLU A 174 22.62 -20.11 -16.70
C GLU A 174 23.78 -19.67 -17.61
#